data_894b6cabbd498d119051d4e6398f69eb
#
_entry.id   894b6cabbd498d119051d4e6398f69eb
#
_cell.length_a   1.000
_cell.length_b   1.000
_cell.length_c   1.000
_cell.angle_alpha   90.00
_cell.angle_beta   90.00
_cell.angle_gamma   90.00
#
_symmetry.space_group_name_H-M   'P 1'
#
loop_
_entity.id
_entity.type
_entity.pdbx_description
1 polymer ?
#
loop_
_entity_poly.entity_id
_entity_poly.type
_entity_poly.pdbx_seq_one_letter_code
_entity_poly.pdbx_strand_id
1 'polypeptide(L)'
;GSEMCIRDSSNSVSSGSSYSYSSSSYDTGGSTSTETTTSSSNTGSTGSSSSDSSSSSTSSSSTTGNSYSLAVTAQNSSDYIIDGSDQNGNVSGNDPSISAKVGETLNFDVNASGHPLLLIISSNGGTGSSNLISGVSNNGADQGTISWSPPTAGTYYYICEFHPDMLGEIIITE
;
A
#
# COMPACT_ATOMS: atom_id res chain seq x y z
N GLY A 1 22.37 7.04 59.61
CA GLY A 1 21.11 6.36 59.61
C GLY A 1 20.22 6.84 58.50
N SER A 2 20.02 6.05 57.49
CA SER A 2 18.95 6.26 56.49
C SER A 2 18.53 4.89 56.04
N GLU A 3 17.33 4.54 56.38
CA GLU A 3 16.73 3.26 56.10
C GLU A 3 16.21 3.21 54.66
N MET A 4 16.51 2.10 54.03
CA MET A 4 16.12 1.69 52.72
C MET A 4 14.71 1.08 52.80
N CYS A 5 13.70 1.68 52.17
CA CYS A 5 12.39 1.07 52.00
C CYS A 5 12.32 0.35 50.63
N ILE A 6 12.47 -0.95 50.69
CA ILE A 6 12.17 -1.88 49.60
C ILE A 6 10.65 -2.06 49.59
N ARG A 7 9.98 -1.72 48.47
CA ARG A 7 8.60 -2.16 48.20
C ARG A 7 8.61 -3.15 47.05
N ASP A 8 8.47 -4.37 47.47
CA ASP A 8 8.11 -5.50 46.65
C ASP A 8 6.60 -5.39 46.32
N SER A 9 6.24 -5.46 45.06
CA SER A 9 4.85 -5.61 44.65
C SER A 9 4.81 -6.51 43.42
N SER A 10 4.83 -7.79 43.72
CA SER A 10 4.40 -8.83 42.76
C SER A 10 2.89 -8.70 42.54
N ASN A 11 2.47 -8.42 41.31
CA ASN A 11 1.10 -8.62 40.92
C ASN A 11 1.05 -9.39 39.61
N SER A 12 0.91 -10.70 39.73
CA SER A 12 0.64 -11.61 38.64
C SER A 12 -0.88 -11.66 38.43
N VAL A 13 -1.37 -11.20 37.27
CA VAL A 13 -2.72 -11.50 36.84
C VAL A 13 -2.64 -12.26 35.52
N SER A 14 -2.85 -13.56 35.63
CA SER A 14 -3.09 -14.48 34.56
C SER A 14 -4.57 -14.35 34.12
N SER A 15 -4.81 -13.95 32.90
CA SER A 15 -6.12 -14.07 32.28
C SER A 15 -5.96 -14.70 30.89
N GLY A 16 -6.14 -16.01 30.85
CA GLY A 16 -6.26 -16.75 29.61
C GLY A 16 -7.59 -16.43 28.92
N SER A 17 -7.53 -15.97 27.71
CA SER A 17 -8.69 -15.93 26.80
C SER A 17 -8.45 -16.90 25.67
N SER A 18 -9.16 -18.02 25.75
CA SER A 18 -9.26 -19.03 24.70
C SER A 18 -10.19 -18.50 23.61
N TYR A 19 -9.69 -18.30 22.42
CA TYR A 19 -10.53 -18.07 21.24
C TYR A 19 -10.73 -19.38 20.49
N SER A 20 -11.98 -19.85 20.48
CA SER A 20 -12.40 -21.02 19.72
C SER A 20 -12.61 -20.65 18.27
N TYR A 21 -11.92 -21.30 17.35
CA TYR A 21 -12.18 -21.21 15.93
C TYR A 21 -13.26 -22.21 15.54
N SER A 22 -14.39 -21.71 15.04
CA SER A 22 -15.43 -22.52 14.42
C SER A 22 -15.09 -22.72 12.95
N SER A 23 -14.79 -23.94 12.59
CA SER A 23 -14.64 -24.39 11.21
C SER A 23 -16.02 -24.57 10.59
N SER A 24 -16.37 -23.77 9.61
CA SER A 24 -17.54 -24.00 8.76
C SER A 24 -17.11 -24.75 7.50
N SER A 25 -17.49 -26.02 7.46
CA SER A 25 -17.42 -26.86 6.28
C SER A 25 -18.52 -26.46 5.31
N TYR A 26 -18.19 -26.11 4.07
CA TYR A 26 -19.19 -25.97 3.01
C TYR A 26 -19.16 -27.20 2.12
N ASP A 27 -20.33 -27.78 2.04
CA ASP A 27 -20.70 -28.99 1.31
C ASP A 27 -20.63 -28.77 -0.21
N THR A 28 -20.11 -29.78 -0.87
CA THR A 28 -20.00 -29.91 -2.32
C THR A 28 -21.33 -30.36 -2.89
N GLY A 29 -22.03 -29.45 -3.58
CA GLY A 29 -23.21 -29.80 -4.39
C GLY A 29 -22.89 -29.73 -5.87
N GLY A 30 -22.68 -30.86 -6.48
CA GLY A 30 -22.57 -30.96 -7.92
C GLY A 30 -23.94 -30.82 -8.61
N SER A 31 -23.95 -30.17 -9.75
CA SER A 31 -25.03 -30.30 -10.72
C SER A 31 -24.45 -30.25 -12.13
N THR A 32 -24.50 -31.37 -12.77
CA THR A 32 -24.35 -31.59 -14.19
C THR A 32 -25.57 -31.05 -14.95
N SER A 33 -25.36 -30.33 -16.02
CA SER A 33 -26.35 -30.13 -17.10
C SER A 33 -25.65 -29.87 -18.42
N THR A 34 -25.48 -30.86 -19.19
CA THR A 34 -26.04 -31.13 -20.52
C THR A 34 -25.79 -30.07 -21.60
N GLU A 35 -24.94 -30.48 -22.52
CA GLU A 35 -24.73 -29.90 -23.85
C GLU A 35 -26.04 -29.88 -24.67
N THR A 36 -26.26 -28.82 -25.41
CA THR A 36 -27.12 -28.89 -26.59
C THR A 36 -26.46 -28.14 -27.74
N THR A 37 -25.90 -28.91 -28.64
CA THR A 37 -25.45 -28.50 -29.96
C THR A 37 -26.67 -28.20 -30.82
N THR A 38 -26.71 -27.04 -31.44
CA THR A 38 -27.55 -26.83 -32.65
C THR A 38 -26.74 -26.07 -33.69
N SER A 39 -26.34 -26.82 -34.68
CA SER A 39 -25.83 -26.32 -35.95
C SER A 39 -26.99 -25.75 -36.77
N SER A 40 -26.84 -24.57 -37.33
CA SER A 40 -27.60 -24.16 -38.50
C SER A 40 -26.74 -23.25 -39.36
N SER A 41 -26.34 -23.80 -40.46
CA SER A 41 -25.81 -23.15 -41.66
C SER A 41 -26.91 -22.31 -42.27
N ASN A 42 -26.63 -21.07 -42.64
CA ASN A 42 -27.31 -20.45 -43.77
C ASN A 42 -26.38 -19.48 -44.53
N THR A 43 -26.25 -19.78 -45.78
CA THR A 43 -25.56 -19.04 -46.84
C THR A 43 -26.39 -17.85 -47.30
N GLY A 44 -25.70 -16.75 -47.63
CA GLY A 44 -26.13 -15.88 -48.71
C GLY A 44 -26.39 -14.42 -48.37
N SER A 45 -25.66 -13.66 -49.09
CA SER A 45 -26.03 -12.46 -49.82
C SER A 45 -25.28 -11.17 -49.49
N THR A 46 -24.61 -10.75 -50.48
CA THR A 46 -24.00 -9.43 -50.74
C THR A 46 -24.89 -8.25 -50.39
N GLY A 47 -24.30 -7.26 -49.72
CA GLY A 47 -24.90 -5.95 -49.51
C GLY A 47 -23.87 -4.96 -49.00
N SER A 48 -23.25 -4.22 -49.92
CA SER A 48 -22.44 -3.05 -49.59
C SER A 48 -23.33 -1.97 -48.99
N SER A 49 -23.00 -1.54 -47.78
CA SER A 49 -23.47 -0.27 -47.23
C SER A 49 -22.38 0.28 -46.31
N SER A 50 -21.69 1.27 -46.81
CA SER A 50 -20.81 2.16 -46.06
C SER A 50 -21.65 2.87 -45.00
N SER A 51 -21.41 2.56 -43.76
CA SER A 51 -21.88 3.34 -42.62
C SER A 51 -20.65 3.80 -41.84
N ASP A 52 -20.30 5.06 -42.06
CA ASP A 52 -19.40 5.79 -41.20
C ASP A 52 -19.95 5.77 -39.76
N SER A 53 -19.47 4.85 -38.98
CA SER A 53 -19.61 4.90 -37.53
C SER A 53 -18.45 5.72 -37.01
N SER A 54 -18.67 7.02 -36.86
CA SER A 54 -17.84 7.88 -36.06
C SER A 54 -17.90 7.37 -34.61
N SER A 55 -17.00 6.47 -34.29
CA SER A 55 -16.69 6.14 -32.90
C SER A 55 -16.03 7.37 -32.29
N SER A 56 -16.83 8.22 -31.63
CA SER A 56 -16.32 9.19 -30.70
C SER A 56 -15.68 8.40 -29.55
N SER A 57 -14.41 8.06 -29.69
CA SER A 57 -13.58 7.70 -28.60
C SER A 57 -13.51 8.91 -27.66
N THR A 58 -14.34 8.91 -26.64
CA THR A 58 -14.15 9.77 -25.48
C THR A 58 -12.82 9.36 -24.90
N SER A 59 -11.77 10.06 -25.30
CA SER A 59 -10.48 10.00 -24.64
C SER A 59 -10.72 10.52 -23.22
N SER A 60 -10.99 9.64 -22.29
CA SER A 60 -10.72 9.91 -20.90
C SER A 60 -9.23 10.22 -20.85
N SER A 61 -8.88 11.50 -20.80
CA SER A 61 -7.54 11.94 -20.45
C SER A 61 -7.33 11.46 -19.01
N SER A 62 -6.90 10.20 -18.85
CA SER A 62 -6.17 9.82 -17.67
C SER A 62 -4.93 10.70 -17.71
N THR A 63 -4.88 11.71 -16.87
CA THR A 63 -3.66 12.42 -16.53
C THR A 63 -2.76 11.34 -15.97
N THR A 64 -1.95 10.73 -16.83
CA THR A 64 -0.95 9.76 -16.39
C THR A 64 0.12 10.59 -15.70
N GLY A 65 -0.04 10.82 -14.41
CA GLY A 65 1.00 11.39 -13.59
C GLY A 65 2.25 10.51 -13.69
N ASN A 66 3.42 11.10 -13.49
CA ASN A 66 4.66 10.33 -13.42
C ASN A 66 4.55 9.27 -12.33
N SER A 67 5.35 8.22 -12.48
CA SER A 67 5.48 7.17 -11.47
C SER A 67 6.94 7.05 -11.08
N TYR A 68 7.21 7.07 -9.79
CA TYR A 68 8.55 6.97 -9.22
C TYR A 68 8.69 5.66 -8.47
N SER A 69 9.86 5.04 -8.57
CA SER A 69 10.20 3.82 -7.84
C SER A 69 11.36 4.08 -6.90
N LEU A 70 11.20 3.67 -5.66
CA LEU A 70 12.10 3.88 -4.54
C LEU A 70 12.38 2.52 -3.89
N ALA A 71 13.58 2.01 -4.04
CA ALA A 71 14.02 0.80 -3.33
C ALA A 71 14.23 1.14 -1.86
N VAL A 72 13.60 0.39 -0.95
CA VAL A 72 13.68 0.61 0.49
C VAL A 72 14.28 -0.62 1.16
N THR A 73 15.37 -0.41 1.89
CA THR A 73 16.04 -1.43 2.70
C THR A 73 16.29 -0.92 4.11
N ALA A 74 16.59 -1.82 5.06
CA ALA A 74 17.04 -1.49 6.40
C ALA A 74 18.22 -2.35 6.78
N GLN A 75 19.26 -1.74 7.37
CA GLN A 75 20.43 -2.45 7.89
C GLN A 75 20.49 -2.44 9.42
N ASN A 76 19.73 -1.57 10.04
CA ASN A 76 19.63 -1.38 11.48
C ASN A 76 18.23 -0.88 11.83
N SER A 77 17.99 -0.52 13.08
CA SER A 77 16.72 0.00 13.59
C SER A 77 16.68 1.52 13.71
N SER A 78 17.60 2.22 13.04
CA SER A 78 17.71 3.69 13.11
C SER A 78 17.27 4.37 11.83
N ASP A 79 17.53 3.74 10.66
CA ASP A 79 17.32 4.38 9.37
C ASP A 79 16.79 3.38 8.33
N TYR A 80 15.92 3.83 7.44
CA TYR A 80 15.74 3.24 6.12
C TYR A 80 16.80 3.76 5.16
N ILE A 81 17.34 2.88 4.34
CA ILE A 81 18.15 3.25 3.19
C ILE A 81 17.22 3.24 1.98
N ILE A 82 17.04 4.40 1.36
CA ILE A 82 16.18 4.55 0.20
C ILE A 82 17.02 5.02 -0.98
N ASP A 83 16.86 4.31 -2.11
CA ASP A 83 17.52 4.61 -3.38
C ASP A 83 16.49 4.61 -4.51
N GLY A 84 16.54 5.62 -5.39
CA GLY A 84 15.62 5.72 -6.52
C GLY A 84 15.59 7.10 -7.14
N SER A 85 14.40 7.52 -7.56
CA SER A 85 14.16 8.86 -8.09
C SER A 85 12.81 9.40 -7.68
N ASP A 86 12.71 10.70 -7.58
CA ASP A 86 11.50 11.47 -7.32
C ASP A 86 11.35 12.63 -8.34
N GLN A 87 10.42 13.57 -8.10
CA GLN A 87 10.22 14.71 -9.00
C GLN A 87 11.46 15.61 -9.14
N ASN A 88 12.38 15.60 -8.16
CA ASN A 88 13.58 16.42 -8.13
C ASN A 88 14.81 15.71 -8.69
N GLY A 89 14.71 14.42 -9.00
CA GLY A 89 15.79 13.60 -9.54
C GLY A 89 16.18 12.44 -8.65
N ASN A 90 17.48 12.19 -8.48
CA ASN A 90 17.97 11.05 -7.72
C ASN A 90 17.73 11.22 -6.21
N VAL A 91 17.18 10.20 -5.59
CA VAL A 91 17.01 10.05 -4.13
C VAL A 91 17.95 8.96 -3.66
N SER A 92 18.78 9.22 -2.65
CA SER A 92 19.68 8.21 -2.08
C SER A 92 20.09 8.57 -0.66
N GLY A 93 20.11 7.60 0.24
CA GLY A 93 20.67 7.74 1.59
C GLY A 93 19.75 7.26 2.70
N ASN A 94 20.06 7.69 3.92
CA ASN A 94 19.35 7.35 5.14
C ASN A 94 18.17 8.32 5.33
N ASP A 95 16.98 7.77 5.46
CA ASP A 95 15.71 8.51 5.64
C ASP A 95 15.59 9.79 4.80
N PRO A 96 15.87 9.75 3.47
CA PRO A 96 15.84 10.95 2.64
C PRO A 96 14.43 11.50 2.50
N SER A 97 14.32 12.83 2.34
CA SER A 97 13.05 13.44 1.94
C SER A 97 12.72 13.08 0.50
N ILE A 98 11.46 12.74 0.25
CA ILE A 98 10.93 12.33 -1.06
C ILE A 98 9.92 13.37 -1.52
N SER A 99 9.92 13.68 -2.80
CA SER A 99 9.04 14.71 -3.37
C SER A 99 8.25 14.17 -4.56
N ALA A 100 6.98 14.54 -4.65
CA ALA A 100 6.13 14.25 -5.81
C ALA A 100 5.07 15.34 -5.98
N LYS A 101 4.30 15.27 -7.05
CA LYS A 101 3.12 16.12 -7.26
C LYS A 101 1.84 15.36 -6.96
N VAL A 102 0.78 16.14 -6.73
CA VAL A 102 -0.57 15.60 -6.64
C VAL A 102 -0.88 14.75 -7.88
N GLY A 103 -1.37 13.53 -7.66
CA GLY A 103 -1.75 12.59 -8.71
C GLY A 103 -0.59 11.79 -9.35
N GLU A 104 0.68 12.10 -9.04
CA GLU A 104 1.80 11.22 -9.38
C GLU A 104 1.81 9.99 -8.48
N THR A 105 2.49 8.93 -8.89
CA THR A 105 2.52 7.68 -8.12
C THR A 105 3.89 7.45 -7.51
N LEU A 106 3.93 7.26 -6.21
CA LEU A 106 5.11 6.79 -5.47
C LEU A 106 5.00 5.28 -5.22
N ASN A 107 6.01 4.53 -5.63
CA ASN A 107 6.14 3.11 -5.37
C ASN A 107 7.37 2.88 -4.50
N PHE A 108 7.16 2.36 -3.31
CA PHE A 108 8.22 1.94 -2.40
C PHE A 108 8.39 0.43 -2.51
N ASP A 109 9.46 0.00 -3.14
CA ASP A 109 9.82 -1.40 -3.28
C ASP A 109 10.58 -1.84 -2.03
N VAL A 110 9.83 -2.30 -1.03
CA VAL A 110 10.33 -2.60 0.31
C VAL A 110 10.95 -3.99 0.36
N ASN A 111 12.18 -4.04 0.84
CA ASN A 111 12.91 -5.25 1.21
C ASN A 111 13.63 -5.01 2.55
N ALA A 112 12.84 -4.85 3.61
CA ALA A 112 13.27 -4.45 4.95
C ALA A 112 12.64 -5.36 6.00
N SER A 113 12.91 -6.65 5.92
CA SER A 113 12.31 -7.68 6.78
C SER A 113 12.41 -7.31 8.27
N GLY A 114 11.27 -7.33 8.97
CA GLY A 114 11.14 -6.91 10.37
C GLY A 114 11.01 -5.40 10.58
N HIS A 115 10.98 -4.61 9.51
CA HIS A 115 10.78 -3.15 9.53
C HIS A 115 9.61 -2.75 8.63
N PRO A 116 8.34 -2.95 9.04
CA PRO A 116 7.18 -2.56 8.27
C PRO A 116 7.16 -1.05 8.01
N LEU A 117 7.09 -0.66 6.73
CA LEU A 117 7.05 0.74 6.31
C LEU A 117 5.61 1.24 6.28
N LEU A 118 5.29 2.22 7.09
CA LEU A 118 4.00 2.89 7.15
C LEU A 118 4.08 4.28 6.50
N LEU A 119 3.11 4.63 5.68
CA LEU A 119 2.88 5.99 5.22
C LEU A 119 1.84 6.64 6.13
N ILE A 120 2.20 7.78 6.74
CA ILE A 120 1.44 8.46 7.80
C ILE A 120 1.22 9.94 7.52
N ILE A 121 0.16 10.48 8.14
CA ILE A 121 -0.26 11.89 7.95
C ILE A 121 0.63 12.85 8.76
N SER A 122 1.06 12.46 9.95
CA SER A 122 1.79 13.34 10.89
C SER A 122 2.87 12.59 11.62
N SER A 123 4.07 13.15 11.69
CA SER A 123 5.21 12.59 12.43
C SER A 123 4.95 12.39 13.93
N ASN A 124 4.05 13.20 14.50
CA ASN A 124 3.71 13.12 15.93
C ASN A 124 2.51 12.23 16.22
N GLY A 125 1.86 11.66 15.20
CA GLY A 125 0.64 10.87 15.35
C GLY A 125 0.85 9.39 15.69
N GLY A 126 2.12 8.96 15.73
CA GLY A 126 2.48 7.54 15.94
C GLY A 126 2.02 6.64 14.79
N THR A 127 2.08 5.32 15.01
CA THR A 127 1.78 4.28 14.01
C THR A 127 0.34 3.76 14.05
N GLY A 128 -0.53 4.40 14.83
CA GLY A 128 -1.93 4.02 14.96
C GLY A 128 -2.75 4.25 13.69
N SER A 129 -3.82 3.48 13.51
CA SER A 129 -4.67 3.49 12.31
C SER A 129 -5.26 4.85 11.95
N SER A 130 -5.47 5.73 12.93
CA SER A 130 -5.96 7.10 12.69
C SER A 130 -4.92 8.03 12.04
N ASN A 131 -3.65 7.65 12.06
CA ASN A 131 -2.54 8.40 11.45
C ASN A 131 -2.12 7.81 10.11
N LEU A 132 -2.62 6.64 9.71
CA LEU A 132 -2.29 6.05 8.40
C LEU A 132 -2.93 6.85 7.27
N ILE A 133 -2.19 7.03 6.18
CA ILE A 133 -2.72 7.63 4.96
C ILE A 133 -3.72 6.68 4.32
N SER A 134 -4.90 7.21 4.01
CA SER A 134 -5.93 6.47 3.28
C SER A 134 -5.58 6.32 1.79
N GLY A 135 -5.96 5.20 1.19
CA GLY A 135 -5.73 4.94 -0.23
C GLY A 135 -4.32 4.48 -0.60
N VAL A 136 -3.49 4.17 0.40
CA VAL A 136 -2.20 3.51 0.20
C VAL A 136 -2.41 2.02 0.02
N SER A 137 -1.89 1.46 -1.05
CA SER A 137 -1.87 0.01 -1.25
C SER A 137 -0.72 -0.61 -0.47
N ASN A 138 -1.02 -1.71 0.25
CA ASN A 138 -0.05 -2.50 1.00
C ASN A 138 0.70 -1.73 2.10
N ASN A 139 0.06 -0.72 2.71
CA ASN A 139 0.65 0.09 3.78
C ASN A 139 1.05 -0.78 4.97
N GLY A 140 2.29 -0.67 5.44
CA GLY A 140 2.84 -1.50 6.52
C GLY A 140 3.52 -2.79 6.05
N ALA A 141 3.84 -2.91 4.76
CA ALA A 141 4.64 -4.03 4.29
C ALA A 141 6.12 -3.88 4.71
N ASP A 142 6.74 -4.99 5.09
CA ASP A 142 8.19 -5.11 5.26
C ASP A 142 8.87 -5.76 4.04
N GLN A 143 8.05 -6.34 3.14
CA GLN A 143 8.46 -6.87 1.84
C GLN A 143 7.35 -6.64 0.80
N GLY A 144 7.75 -6.26 -0.43
CA GLY A 144 6.86 -5.98 -1.54
C GLY A 144 6.67 -4.50 -1.80
N THR A 145 5.79 -4.15 -2.72
CA THR A 145 5.59 -2.75 -3.14
C THR A 145 4.44 -2.11 -2.40
N ILE A 146 4.72 -0.97 -1.77
CA ILE A 146 3.72 -0.03 -1.24
C ILE A 146 3.51 1.03 -2.32
N SER A 147 2.26 1.29 -2.72
CA SER A 147 1.95 2.27 -3.76
C SER A 147 0.95 3.31 -3.29
N TRP A 148 1.22 4.57 -3.61
CA TRP A 148 0.39 5.69 -3.24
C TRP A 148 0.40 6.79 -4.30
N SER A 149 -0.79 7.30 -4.62
CA SER A 149 -0.97 8.50 -5.44
C SER A 149 -1.63 9.57 -4.59
N PRO A 150 -0.88 10.57 -4.12
CA PRO A 150 -1.38 11.60 -3.21
C PRO A 150 -2.48 12.44 -3.86
N PRO A 151 -3.64 12.58 -3.21
CA PRO A 151 -4.75 13.37 -3.76
C PRO A 151 -4.64 14.86 -3.42
N THR A 152 -3.78 15.25 -2.46
CA THR A 152 -3.63 16.63 -1.99
C THR A 152 -2.18 16.97 -1.69
N ALA A 153 -1.82 18.23 -1.93
CA ALA A 153 -0.52 18.76 -1.54
C ALA A 153 -0.38 18.85 -0.02
N GLY A 154 0.84 18.69 0.47
CA GLY A 154 1.15 18.73 1.90
C GLY A 154 2.42 17.97 2.25
N THR A 155 2.75 17.96 3.53
CA THR A 155 3.84 17.14 4.07
C THR A 155 3.25 15.91 4.76
N TYR A 156 3.73 14.76 4.33
CA TYR A 156 3.41 13.46 4.86
C TYR A 156 4.70 12.79 5.31
N TYR A 157 4.62 11.60 5.86
CA TYR A 157 5.80 10.93 6.40
C TYR A 157 5.75 9.43 6.10
N TYR A 158 6.93 8.82 6.05
CA TYR A 158 7.06 7.38 6.19
C TYR A 158 7.76 7.06 7.51
N ILE A 159 7.42 5.94 8.13
CA ILE A 159 7.96 5.52 9.43
C ILE A 159 7.97 4.00 9.53
N CYS A 160 8.89 3.45 10.31
CA CYS A 160 8.83 2.06 10.73
C CYS A 160 7.81 1.86 11.85
N GLU A 161 6.99 0.81 11.76
CA GLU A 161 6.01 0.49 12.79
C GLU A 161 6.63 0.30 14.18
N PHE A 162 7.85 -0.29 14.23
CA PHE A 162 8.49 -0.68 15.47
C PHE A 162 9.63 0.24 15.93
N HIS A 163 10.15 1.08 15.02
CA HIS A 163 11.33 1.91 15.27
C HIS A 163 11.05 3.37 14.90
N PRO A 164 10.70 4.21 15.86
CA PRO A 164 10.28 5.59 15.61
C PRO A 164 11.39 6.51 15.05
N ASP A 165 12.64 6.11 15.20
CA ASP A 165 13.78 6.86 14.65
C ASP A 165 13.92 6.69 13.12
N MET A 166 13.39 5.60 12.55
CA MET A 166 13.32 5.36 11.10
C MET A 166 12.16 6.16 10.50
N LEU A 167 12.34 7.45 10.33
CA LEU A 167 11.31 8.43 9.95
C LEU A 167 11.83 9.40 8.90
N GLY A 168 11.12 9.54 7.79
CA GLY A 168 11.42 10.56 6.79
C GLY A 168 10.19 11.27 6.24
N GLU A 169 10.40 12.33 5.49
CA GLU A 169 9.35 13.21 4.95
C GLU A 169 8.98 12.86 3.51
N ILE A 170 7.70 13.05 3.19
CA ILE A 170 7.18 13.02 1.82
C ILE A 170 6.51 14.36 1.54
N ILE A 171 7.07 15.14 0.62
CA ILE A 171 6.61 16.48 0.28
C ILE A 171 5.82 16.42 -1.02
N ILE A 172 4.53 16.70 -0.95
CA ILE A 172 3.64 16.71 -2.12
C ILE A 172 3.32 18.16 -2.51
N THR A 173 3.62 18.49 -3.75
CA THR A 173 3.35 19.81 -4.35
C THR A 173 2.19 19.73 -5.36
N GLU A 174 1.66 20.89 -5.78
CA GLU A 174 0.63 21.00 -6.82
C GLU A 174 1.19 20.63 -8.21
#